data_6bc197392f97e67a2409703c43699058
#
_entry.id   6bc197392f97e67a2409703c43699058
#
_cell.length_a   1.000
_cell.length_b   1.000
_cell.length_c   1.000
_cell.angle_alpha   90.00
_cell.angle_beta   90.00
_cell.angle_gamma   90.00
#
_symmetry.space_group_name_H-M   'P 1'
#
loop_
_entity.id
_entity.type
_entity.pdbx_description
1 polymer ?
#
loop_
_entity_poly.entity_id
_entity_poly.type
_entity_poly.pdbx_seq_one_letter_code
_entity_poly.pdbx_strand_id
1 'polypeptide(L)'
;MLGLTCSGCDVVVTRLRYCLGVDSEASNATKAIIMVVDRDPHIRELEAHFLGRAGYSVVFADHGESALVQARTAVPDIVITEILVPRIDGLALCRQLKADPRTRDVSVLVFSILAAAGRAREAGADAFLLKPLAEHALVETVQPLLEERTARLRRTR
;
A
#
# COMPACT_ATOMS: atom_id res chain seq x y z
N MET A 1 5.73 0.11 -37.41
CA MET A 1 6.56 -1.07 -37.16
C MET A 1 7.88 -0.61 -36.57
N LEU A 2 8.05 -0.73 -35.28
CA LEU A 2 9.35 -0.86 -34.59
C LEU A 2 9.04 -1.15 -33.12
N GLY A 3 9.17 -2.42 -32.78
CA GLY A 3 9.02 -2.90 -31.41
C GLY A 3 10.28 -2.56 -30.62
N LEU A 4 10.10 -2.03 -29.42
CA LEU A 4 11.10 -1.99 -28.38
C LEU A 4 10.68 -3.00 -27.31
N THR A 5 11.25 -4.19 -27.40
CA THR A 5 11.22 -5.19 -26.34
C THR A 5 12.19 -4.78 -25.26
N CYS A 6 11.69 -4.38 -24.10
CA CYS A 6 12.50 -4.25 -22.90
C CYS A 6 12.44 -5.58 -22.16
N SER A 7 13.54 -6.33 -22.24
CA SER A 7 13.72 -7.62 -21.55
C SER A 7 14.04 -7.36 -20.09
N GLY A 8 13.23 -7.89 -19.16
CA GLY A 8 13.66 -8.13 -17.80
C GLY A 8 13.04 -7.29 -16.68
N CYS A 9 11.73 -7.10 -16.65
CA CYS A 9 11.01 -6.74 -15.43
C CYS A 9 9.59 -7.30 -15.53
N ASP A 10 9.36 -8.48 -14.97
CA ASP A 10 8.01 -9.01 -14.77
C ASP A 10 7.33 -8.25 -13.61
N VAL A 11 6.93 -7.01 -13.90
CA VAL A 11 5.94 -6.32 -13.09
C VAL A 11 4.59 -6.62 -13.74
N VAL A 12 3.91 -7.62 -13.23
CA VAL A 12 2.52 -7.88 -13.60
C VAL A 12 1.66 -6.74 -13.07
N VAL A 13 1.59 -5.66 -13.86
CA VAL A 13 0.57 -4.64 -13.66
C VAL A 13 -0.73 -5.23 -14.21
N THR A 14 -1.44 -5.96 -13.38
CA THR A 14 -2.79 -6.41 -13.72
C THR A 14 -3.71 -5.19 -13.69
N ARG A 15 -3.84 -4.55 -14.85
CA ARG A 15 -4.88 -3.57 -15.11
C ARG A 15 -6.21 -4.32 -15.18
N LEU A 16 -6.87 -4.53 -14.06
CA LEU A 16 -8.28 -4.90 -14.06
C LEU A 16 -9.08 -3.66 -14.49
N ARG A 17 -9.39 -3.58 -15.79
CA ARG A 17 -10.42 -2.68 -16.32
C ARG A 17 -11.78 -3.25 -15.90
N TYR A 18 -12.32 -2.76 -14.81
CA TYR A 18 -13.76 -2.86 -14.59
C TYR A 18 -14.44 -1.71 -15.35
N CYS A 19 -14.95 -2.03 -16.54
CA CYS A 19 -15.86 -1.15 -17.25
C CYS A 19 -17.26 -1.30 -16.64
N LEU A 20 -17.67 -0.33 -15.85
CA LEU A 20 -19.07 0.05 -15.72
C LEU A 20 -19.10 1.58 -15.60
N GLY A 21 -19.72 2.20 -16.61
CA GLY A 21 -19.72 3.62 -16.81
C GLY A 21 -20.38 4.41 -15.68
N VAL A 22 -19.70 5.43 -15.27
CA VAL A 22 -20.27 6.71 -14.86
C VAL A 22 -19.27 7.77 -15.31
N ASP A 23 -19.68 8.58 -16.29
CA ASP A 23 -18.98 9.78 -16.69
C ASP A 23 -18.96 10.74 -15.51
N SER A 24 -17.80 10.95 -14.93
CA SER A 24 -17.54 12.08 -14.06
C SER A 24 -16.18 12.64 -14.46
N GLU A 25 -16.19 13.86 -14.94
CA GLU A 25 -15.06 14.58 -15.46
C GLU A 25 -13.86 14.52 -14.52
N ALA A 26 -12.77 14.00 -15.06
CA ALA A 26 -11.53 13.75 -14.37
C ALA A 26 -10.86 15.07 -13.95
N SER A 27 -10.78 15.32 -12.66
CA SER A 27 -9.65 16.07 -12.16
C SER A 27 -8.42 15.20 -12.36
N ASN A 28 -7.40 15.71 -13.02
CA ASN A 28 -6.12 15.05 -13.30
C ASN A 28 -5.24 14.97 -12.05
N ALA A 29 -5.84 14.59 -10.93
CA ALA A 29 -5.15 14.29 -9.69
C ALA A 29 -4.62 12.86 -9.78
N THR A 30 -3.30 12.70 -9.76
CA THR A 30 -2.63 11.40 -9.69
C THR A 30 -3.24 10.62 -8.53
N LYS A 31 -3.91 9.49 -8.84
CA LYS A 31 -4.54 8.66 -7.81
C LYS A 31 -3.46 8.16 -6.85
N ALA A 32 -3.69 8.28 -5.55
CA ALA A 32 -2.78 7.75 -4.55
C ALA A 32 -2.56 6.25 -4.76
N ILE A 33 -1.31 5.82 -4.63
CA ILE A 33 -0.87 4.42 -4.82
C ILE A 33 -0.76 3.77 -3.46
N ILE A 34 -1.51 2.70 -3.25
CA ILE A 34 -1.49 1.91 -2.03
C ILE A 34 -0.92 0.53 -2.32
N MET A 35 0.11 0.14 -1.59
CA MET A 35 0.68 -1.20 -1.67
C MET A 35 0.06 -2.07 -0.59
N VAL A 36 -0.51 -3.21 -0.99
CA VAL A 36 -1.06 -4.21 -0.08
C VAL A 36 -0.11 -5.40 0.01
N VAL A 37 0.31 -5.74 1.22
CA VAL A 37 1.27 -6.81 1.52
C VAL A 37 0.60 -7.85 2.40
N ASP A 38 0.12 -8.91 1.78
CA ASP A 38 -0.48 -10.06 2.47
C ASP A 38 -0.14 -11.33 1.69
N ARG A 39 0.07 -12.45 2.40
CA ARG A 39 0.31 -13.76 1.79
C ARG A 39 -0.92 -14.35 1.14
N ASP A 40 -2.13 -14.01 1.65
CA ASP A 40 -3.39 -14.53 1.16
C ASP A 40 -3.90 -13.71 -0.04
N PRO A 41 -4.00 -14.32 -1.24
CA PRO A 41 -4.46 -13.62 -2.44
C PRO A 41 -5.91 -13.13 -2.31
N HIS A 42 -6.78 -13.85 -1.60
CA HIS A 42 -8.17 -13.44 -1.41
C HIS A 42 -8.30 -12.19 -0.54
N ILE A 43 -7.45 -12.09 0.50
CA ILE A 43 -7.41 -10.89 1.34
C ILE A 43 -6.89 -9.71 0.53
N ARG A 44 -5.82 -9.89 -0.25
CA ARG A 44 -5.30 -8.83 -1.14
C ARG A 44 -6.36 -8.33 -2.13
N GLU A 45 -7.11 -9.24 -2.75
CA GLU A 45 -8.19 -8.89 -3.69
C GLU A 45 -9.32 -8.14 -2.98
N LEU A 46 -9.70 -8.55 -1.78
CA LEU A 46 -10.74 -7.90 -1.00
C LEU A 46 -10.34 -6.48 -0.59
N GLU A 47 -9.12 -6.31 -0.07
CA GLU A 47 -8.58 -4.98 0.26
C GLU A 47 -8.51 -4.08 -0.98
N ALA A 48 -8.03 -4.63 -2.11
CA ALA A 48 -7.99 -3.89 -3.36
C ALA A 48 -9.37 -3.50 -3.89
N HIS A 49 -10.37 -4.34 -3.70
CA HIS A 49 -11.74 -4.02 -4.07
C HIS A 49 -12.26 -2.79 -3.30
N PHE A 50 -12.08 -2.78 -1.98
CA PHE A 50 -12.51 -1.66 -1.14
C PHE A 50 -11.74 -0.37 -1.44
N LEU A 51 -10.42 -0.45 -1.55
CA LEU A 51 -9.56 0.69 -1.87
C LEU A 51 -9.82 1.22 -3.29
N GLY A 52 -10.04 0.33 -4.25
CA GLY A 52 -10.38 0.70 -5.63
C GLY A 52 -11.71 1.43 -5.74
N ARG A 53 -12.73 0.99 -4.98
CA ARG A 53 -14.01 1.71 -4.88
C ARG A 53 -13.87 3.11 -4.28
N ALA A 54 -12.94 3.28 -3.36
CA ALA A 54 -12.61 4.59 -2.78
C ALA A 54 -11.76 5.47 -3.72
N GLY A 55 -11.38 4.98 -4.91
CA GLY A 55 -10.66 5.74 -5.93
C GLY A 55 -9.15 5.61 -5.90
N TYR A 56 -8.58 4.73 -5.07
CA TYR A 56 -7.14 4.51 -4.98
C TYR A 56 -6.62 3.51 -6.02
N SER A 57 -5.35 3.63 -6.39
CA SER A 57 -4.63 2.63 -7.18
C SER A 57 -3.95 1.64 -6.25
N VAL A 58 -4.09 0.34 -6.51
CA VAL A 58 -3.54 -0.69 -5.63
C VAL A 58 -2.48 -1.51 -6.36
N VAL A 59 -1.36 -1.77 -5.68
CA VAL A 59 -0.30 -2.69 -6.08
C VAL A 59 -0.11 -3.75 -5.00
N PHE A 60 0.40 -4.92 -5.36
CA PHE A 60 0.48 -6.07 -4.45
C PHE A 60 1.91 -6.55 -4.23
N ALA A 61 2.15 -7.04 -3.01
CA ALA A 61 3.28 -7.89 -2.71
C ALA A 61 2.81 -9.07 -1.84
N ASP A 62 3.36 -10.24 -2.08
CA ASP A 62 3.01 -11.50 -1.39
C ASP A 62 3.93 -11.79 -0.19
N HIS A 63 5.06 -11.08 -0.09
CA HIS A 63 6.02 -11.19 1.02
C HIS A 63 6.78 -9.87 1.25
N GLY A 64 7.34 -9.74 2.46
CA GLY A 64 7.96 -8.49 2.90
C GLY A 64 9.19 -8.05 2.08
N GLU A 65 9.99 -8.99 1.58
CA GLU A 65 11.16 -8.68 0.75
C GLU A 65 10.77 -8.07 -0.60
N SER A 66 9.78 -8.67 -1.28
CA SER A 66 9.21 -8.13 -2.52
C SER A 66 8.61 -6.74 -2.30
N ALA A 67 7.86 -6.57 -1.19
CA ALA A 67 7.30 -5.29 -0.82
C ALA A 67 8.38 -4.20 -0.65
N LEU A 68 9.48 -4.52 0.02
CA LEU A 68 10.58 -3.58 0.25
C LEU A 68 11.25 -3.15 -1.06
N VAL A 69 11.52 -4.10 -1.97
CA VAL A 69 12.10 -3.81 -3.28
C VAL A 69 11.17 -2.94 -4.12
N GLN A 70 9.87 -3.29 -4.17
CA GLN A 70 8.87 -2.52 -4.90
C GLN A 70 8.68 -1.12 -4.32
N ALA A 71 8.64 -0.98 -2.99
CA ALA A 71 8.49 0.32 -2.33
C ALA A 71 9.66 1.26 -2.64
N ARG A 72 10.87 0.75 -2.73
CA ARG A 72 12.06 1.55 -3.10
C ARG A 72 12.03 2.06 -4.54
N THR A 73 11.38 1.32 -5.43
CA THR A 73 11.30 1.65 -6.86
C THR A 73 10.10 2.52 -7.18
N ALA A 74 8.92 2.15 -6.69
CA ALA A 74 7.65 2.80 -7.01
C ALA A 74 7.22 3.86 -5.99
N VAL A 75 7.81 3.86 -4.80
CA VAL A 75 7.51 4.77 -3.67
C VAL A 75 6.00 5.00 -3.51
N PRO A 76 5.25 4.00 -3.02
CA PRO A 76 3.81 4.14 -2.82
C PRO A 76 3.49 5.22 -1.78
N ASP A 77 2.25 5.68 -1.77
CA ASP A 77 1.80 6.64 -0.77
C ASP A 77 1.57 5.99 0.59
N ILE A 78 1.00 4.78 0.57
CA ILE A 78 0.77 3.95 1.76
C ILE A 78 1.21 2.51 1.49
N VAL A 79 1.76 1.87 2.51
CA VAL A 79 1.93 0.41 2.58
C VAL A 79 0.99 -0.13 3.65
N ILE A 80 0.09 -1.03 3.27
CA ILE A 80 -0.75 -1.81 4.18
C ILE A 80 -0.13 -3.20 4.28
N THR A 81 0.23 -3.63 5.47
CA THR A 81 0.92 -4.92 5.66
C THR A 81 0.31 -5.76 6.76
N GLU A 82 0.13 -7.07 6.49
CA GLU A 82 -0.03 -8.08 7.53
C GLU A 82 1.30 -8.30 8.27
N ILE A 83 1.25 -8.63 9.56
CA ILE A 83 2.46 -8.97 10.34
C ILE A 83 3.02 -10.32 9.88
N LEU A 84 2.15 -11.32 9.71
CA LEU A 84 2.54 -12.68 9.36
C LEU A 84 2.71 -12.86 7.84
N VAL A 85 3.64 -12.14 7.25
CA VAL A 85 4.06 -12.34 5.86
C VAL A 85 5.40 -13.05 5.78
N PRO A 86 5.66 -13.88 4.72
CA PRO A 86 6.90 -14.63 4.59
C PRO A 86 8.14 -13.75 4.40
N ARG A 87 9.32 -14.33 4.66
CA ARG A 87 10.67 -13.81 4.49
C ARG A 87 10.99 -12.66 5.44
N ILE A 88 10.40 -11.49 5.26
CA ILE A 88 10.50 -10.35 6.17
C ILE A 88 9.10 -10.10 6.72
N ASP A 89 8.91 -10.21 8.03
CA ASP A 89 7.61 -9.95 8.65
C ASP A 89 7.20 -8.47 8.54
N GLY A 90 5.90 -8.20 8.68
CA GLY A 90 5.36 -6.86 8.47
C GLY A 90 5.92 -5.79 9.43
N LEU A 91 6.34 -6.16 10.64
CA LEU A 91 6.98 -5.21 11.58
C LEU A 91 8.42 -4.91 11.17
N ALA A 92 9.15 -5.92 10.70
CA ALA A 92 10.50 -5.73 10.16
C ALA A 92 10.46 -4.92 8.86
N LEU A 93 9.47 -5.18 7.99
CA LEU A 93 9.22 -4.37 6.80
C LEU A 93 8.97 -2.90 7.17
N CYS A 94 8.11 -2.64 8.14
CA CYS A 94 7.82 -1.29 8.63
C CYS A 94 9.10 -0.57 9.08
N ARG A 95 9.92 -1.22 9.94
CA ARG A 95 11.19 -0.64 10.39
C ARG A 95 12.14 -0.31 9.23
N GLN A 96 12.26 -1.20 8.25
CA GLN A 96 13.12 -0.99 7.09
C GLN A 96 12.63 0.13 6.18
N LEU A 97 11.31 0.24 5.96
CA LEU A 97 10.72 1.35 5.20
C LEU A 97 11.00 2.70 5.89
N LYS A 98 10.85 2.77 7.21
CA LYS A 98 11.08 4.01 7.98
C LYS A 98 12.56 4.37 8.11
N ALA A 99 13.46 3.40 8.03
CA ALA A 99 14.91 3.64 8.08
C ALA A 99 15.50 4.07 6.74
N ASP A 100 14.89 3.74 5.61
CA ASP A 100 15.39 4.07 4.26
C ASP A 100 14.98 5.51 3.87
N PRO A 101 15.92 6.41 3.55
CA PRO A 101 15.62 7.79 3.15
C PRO A 101 14.63 7.93 1.97
N ARG A 102 14.54 6.91 1.11
CA ARG A 102 13.64 6.92 -0.05
C ARG A 102 12.20 6.59 0.30
N THR A 103 11.98 5.82 1.38
CA THR A 103 10.66 5.30 1.76
C THR A 103 10.19 5.75 3.14
N ARG A 104 11.01 6.46 3.92
CA ARG A 104 10.67 6.88 5.29
C ARG A 104 9.39 7.74 5.38
N ASP A 105 9.06 8.47 4.31
CA ASP A 105 7.87 9.31 4.24
C ASP A 105 6.62 8.55 3.75
N VAL A 106 6.76 7.28 3.38
CA VAL A 106 5.63 6.38 3.09
C VAL A 106 4.88 6.11 4.39
N SER A 107 3.57 6.29 4.37
CA SER A 107 2.73 5.91 5.52
C SER A 107 2.60 4.39 5.60
N VAL A 108 2.70 3.83 6.79
CA VAL A 108 2.58 2.39 7.01
C VAL A 108 1.40 2.09 7.93
N LEU A 109 0.43 1.34 7.39
CA LEU A 109 -0.69 0.76 8.13
C LEU A 109 -0.42 -0.73 8.36
N VAL A 110 -0.33 -1.14 9.61
CA VAL A 110 -0.29 -2.56 9.96
C VAL A 110 -1.73 -3.05 10.13
N PHE A 111 -2.10 -4.04 9.33
CA PHE A 111 -3.44 -4.64 9.31
C PHE A 111 -3.33 -6.15 9.54
N SER A 112 -3.62 -6.61 10.74
CA SER A 112 -3.24 -7.96 11.18
C SER A 112 -4.33 -8.66 11.99
N ILE A 113 -4.28 -10.00 11.99
CA ILE A 113 -5.04 -10.84 12.91
C ILE A 113 -4.47 -10.80 14.34
N LEU A 114 -3.22 -10.37 14.50
CA LEU A 114 -2.55 -10.30 15.80
C LEU A 114 -2.83 -8.96 16.47
N ALA A 115 -3.27 -8.98 17.72
CA ALA A 115 -3.46 -7.78 18.53
C ALA A 115 -2.11 -7.18 18.98
N ALA A 116 -1.39 -6.54 18.07
CA ALA A 116 -0.01 -6.09 18.24
C ALA A 116 0.17 -4.58 18.00
N ALA A 117 -0.82 -3.77 18.33
CA ALA A 117 -0.78 -2.32 18.11
C ALA A 117 0.43 -1.62 18.75
N GLY A 118 0.84 -2.02 19.97
CA GLY A 118 2.04 -1.50 20.63
C GLY A 118 3.30 -1.81 19.84
N ARG A 119 3.48 -3.05 19.40
CA ARG A 119 4.62 -3.49 18.58
C ARG A 119 4.66 -2.82 17.22
N ALA A 120 3.49 -2.60 16.60
CA ALA A 120 3.38 -1.88 15.33
C ALA A 120 3.85 -0.42 15.50
N ARG A 121 3.43 0.25 16.56
CA ARG A 121 3.88 1.61 16.90
C ARG A 121 5.38 1.68 17.14
N GLU A 122 5.93 0.75 17.90
CA GLU A 122 7.39 0.65 18.14
C GLU A 122 8.19 0.40 16.86
N ALA A 123 7.59 -0.30 15.89
CA ALA A 123 8.17 -0.49 14.56
C ALA A 123 8.09 0.76 13.67
N GLY A 124 7.37 1.80 14.09
CA GLY A 124 7.19 3.05 13.36
C GLY A 124 5.94 3.09 12.46
N ALA A 125 4.99 2.18 12.65
CA ALA A 125 3.73 2.21 11.92
C ALA A 125 2.93 3.47 12.27
N ASP A 126 2.33 4.08 11.25
CA ASP A 126 1.51 5.28 11.40
C ASP A 126 0.09 4.93 11.88
N ALA A 127 -0.40 3.72 11.56
CA ALA A 127 -1.68 3.21 12.04
C ALA A 127 -1.67 1.68 12.19
N PHE A 128 -2.66 1.18 12.94
CA PHE A 128 -2.89 -0.24 13.15
C PHE A 128 -4.38 -0.55 13.07
N LEU A 129 -4.73 -1.61 12.33
CA LEU A 129 -6.07 -2.18 12.31
C LEU A 129 -6.02 -3.67 12.63
N LEU A 130 -7.00 -4.12 13.41
CA LEU A 130 -7.19 -5.54 13.72
C LEU A 130 -8.19 -6.15 12.71
N LYS A 131 -7.86 -7.29 12.13
CA LYS A 131 -8.80 -8.08 11.33
C LYS A 131 -9.91 -8.65 12.23
N PRO A 132 -11.15 -8.84 11.77
CA PRO A 132 -11.60 -8.91 10.37
C PRO A 132 -11.77 -7.54 9.71
N LEU A 133 -11.69 -7.56 8.36
CA LEU A 133 -11.80 -6.35 7.54
C LEU A 133 -13.23 -5.81 7.54
N ALA A 134 -13.38 -4.56 7.95
CA ALA A 134 -14.56 -3.75 7.67
C ALA A 134 -14.20 -2.69 6.63
N GLU A 135 -14.90 -2.65 5.50
CA GLU A 135 -14.61 -1.74 4.38
C GLU A 135 -14.45 -0.29 4.85
N HIS A 136 -15.43 0.20 5.61
CA HIS A 136 -15.42 1.58 6.11
C HIS A 136 -14.21 1.86 7.01
N ALA A 137 -13.84 0.94 7.90
CA ALA A 137 -12.70 1.13 8.81
C ALA A 137 -11.37 1.23 8.05
N LEU A 138 -11.19 0.46 6.97
CA LEU A 138 -10.01 0.53 6.13
C LEU A 138 -9.92 1.89 5.43
N VAL A 139 -10.98 2.31 4.76
CA VAL A 139 -11.02 3.57 4.00
C VAL A 139 -10.88 4.78 4.93
N GLU A 140 -11.60 4.78 6.06
CA GLU A 140 -11.52 5.84 7.08
C GLU A 140 -10.12 5.96 7.72
N THR A 141 -9.36 4.86 7.79
CA THR A 141 -7.98 4.90 8.28
C THR A 141 -7.00 5.38 7.21
N VAL A 142 -7.21 5.00 5.96
CA VAL A 142 -6.32 5.35 4.83
C VAL A 142 -6.37 6.84 4.51
N GLN A 143 -7.54 7.45 4.53
CA GLN A 143 -7.72 8.84 4.14
C GLN A 143 -6.89 9.83 4.99
N PRO A 144 -6.93 9.80 6.33
CA PRO A 144 -6.10 10.67 7.16
C PRO A 144 -4.60 10.44 6.95
N LEU A 145 -4.18 9.19 6.75
CA LEU A 145 -2.76 8.87 6.50
C LEU A 145 -2.23 9.53 5.22
N LEU A 146 -3.04 9.58 4.17
CA LEU A 146 -2.70 10.28 2.92
C LEU A 146 -2.61 11.79 3.12
N GLU A 147 -3.53 12.38 3.89
CA GLU A 147 -3.55 13.80 4.19
C GLU A 147 -2.31 14.19 5.01
N GLU A 148 -1.99 13.43 6.05
CA GLU A 148 -0.80 13.64 6.88
C GLU A 148 0.50 13.50 6.09
N ARG A 149 0.60 12.49 5.22
CA ARG A 149 1.75 12.31 4.34
C ARG A 149 1.91 13.52 3.42
N THR A 150 0.84 13.97 2.80
CA THR A 150 0.85 15.14 1.94
C THR A 150 1.30 16.40 2.68
N ALA A 151 0.83 16.59 3.91
CA ALA A 151 1.25 17.70 4.76
C ALA A 151 2.74 17.61 5.15
N ARG A 152 3.26 16.40 5.45
CA ARG A 152 4.70 16.17 5.70
C ARG A 152 5.55 16.57 4.50
N LEU A 153 5.19 16.11 3.30
CA LEU A 153 5.94 16.40 2.07
C LEU A 153 5.94 17.91 1.71
N ARG A 154 4.88 18.63 2.04
CA ARG A 154 4.84 20.09 1.83
C ARG A 154 5.75 20.88 2.78
N ARG A 155 6.00 20.37 3.99
CA ARG A 155 6.88 21.02 4.98
C ARG A 155 8.38 20.83 4.69
N THR A 156 8.71 19.83 3.87
CA THR A 156 10.10 19.48 3.55
C THR A 156 10.60 20.15 2.25
N ARG A 157 9.73 20.90 1.57
CA ARG A 157 10.06 21.74 0.39
C ARG A 157 10.24 23.18 0.79
#